data_75ff55c0518281784b6d50126a1a3c32
#
_entry.id   75ff55c0518281784b6d50126a1a3c32
#
_cell.length_a   1.000
_cell.length_b   1.000
_cell.length_c   1.000
_cell.angle_alpha   90.00
_cell.angle_beta   90.00
_cell.angle_gamma   90.00
#
_symmetry.space_group_name_H-M   'P 1'
#
loop_
_entity.id
_entity.type
_entity.pdbx_description
1 polymer ?
#
loop_
_entity_poly.entity_id
_entity_poly.type
_entity_poly.pdbx_seq_one_letter_code
_entity_poly.pdbx_strand_id
1 'polypeptide(L)'
;MKSSATKFFTLLFFALLITAAIPSSAQAKPIIKFGIEHVYLHNAGEAEIVGYFENTGDQGAYVKWTEIDLTIIADNGQQMWADSGIRHYVDDIYVPAGTYVAYTFYIQNPDIPEYHGKYRNRWHSNTHWEKAAG
;
A
#
# COMPACT_ATOMS: atom_id res chain seq x y z
N MET A 1 -2.19 12.54 -10.34
CA MET A 1 -2.88 11.73 -9.36
C MET A 1 -4.35 11.55 -9.63
N LYS A 2 -5.09 12.60 -9.95
CA LYS A 2 -6.49 12.45 -10.34
C LYS A 2 -6.66 11.61 -11.60
N SER A 3 -5.73 11.73 -12.55
CA SER A 3 -5.76 10.95 -13.79
C SER A 3 -5.46 9.47 -13.55
N SER A 4 -4.67 9.11 -12.51
CA SER A 4 -4.41 7.70 -12.21
C SER A 4 -5.63 7.01 -11.62
N ALA A 5 -6.40 7.71 -10.80
CA ALA A 5 -7.64 7.16 -10.25
C ALA A 5 -8.67 6.89 -11.35
N THR A 6 -8.78 7.79 -12.33
CA THR A 6 -9.66 7.62 -13.46
C THR A 6 -9.23 6.45 -14.34
N LYS A 7 -7.95 6.33 -14.63
CA LYS A 7 -7.40 5.21 -15.40
C LYS A 7 -7.62 3.88 -14.69
N PHE A 8 -7.45 3.86 -13.38
CA PHE A 8 -7.69 2.69 -12.56
C PHE A 8 -9.14 2.24 -12.66
N PHE A 9 -10.07 3.17 -12.58
CA PHE A 9 -11.50 2.88 -12.67
C PHE A 9 -11.86 2.28 -14.03
N THR A 10 -11.30 2.81 -15.10
CA THR A 10 -11.50 2.29 -16.45
C THR A 10 -10.95 0.89 -16.61
N LEU A 11 -9.76 0.64 -16.08
CA LEU A 11 -9.15 -0.68 -16.11
C LEU A 11 -9.95 -1.71 -15.33
N LEU A 12 -10.48 -1.32 -14.19
CA LEU A 12 -11.31 -2.20 -13.37
C LEU A 12 -12.57 -2.62 -14.12
N PHE A 13 -13.21 -1.68 -14.78
CA PHE A 13 -14.41 -1.94 -15.58
C PHE A 13 -14.10 -2.87 -16.75
N PHE A 14 -13.00 -2.65 -17.43
CA PHE A 14 -12.56 -3.49 -18.54
C PHE A 14 -12.23 -4.91 -18.08
N ALA A 15 -11.60 -5.05 -16.93
CA ALA A 15 -11.30 -6.35 -16.34
C ALA A 15 -12.56 -7.13 -16.01
N LEU A 16 -13.60 -6.46 -15.55
CA LEU A 16 -14.90 -7.08 -15.29
C LEU A 16 -15.53 -7.65 -16.56
N LEU A 17 -15.46 -6.93 -17.66
CA LEU A 17 -15.96 -7.40 -18.94
C LEU A 17 -15.21 -8.63 -19.44
N ILE A 18 -13.89 -8.63 -19.31
CA ILE A 18 -13.06 -9.76 -19.71
C ILE A 18 -13.38 -10.98 -18.82
N THR A 19 -13.53 -10.76 -17.54
CA THR A 19 -13.86 -11.84 -16.59
C THR A 19 -15.20 -12.46 -16.90
N ALA A 20 -16.17 -11.67 -17.30
CA ALA A 20 -17.48 -12.17 -17.71
C ALA A 20 -17.45 -12.98 -19.01
N ALA A 21 -16.48 -12.72 -19.88
CA ALA A 21 -16.33 -13.40 -21.15
C ALA A 21 -15.55 -14.72 -21.06
N ILE A 22 -14.80 -14.93 -19.97
CA ILE A 22 -13.97 -16.11 -19.77
C ILE A 22 -14.69 -17.09 -18.85
N PRO A 23 -15.03 -18.28 -19.31
CA PRO A 23 -15.61 -19.26 -18.40
C PRO A 23 -14.59 -19.66 -17.35
N SER A 24 -15.03 -19.63 -16.21
CA SER A 24 -14.56 -19.82 -14.87
C SER A 24 -13.57 -20.95 -14.57
N SER A 25 -12.49 -21.11 -15.31
CA SER A 25 -11.43 -22.02 -14.88
C SER A 25 -10.41 -21.37 -13.93
N ALA A 26 -10.46 -20.05 -13.80
CA ALA A 26 -9.55 -19.34 -12.90
C ALA A 26 -10.02 -19.46 -11.46
N GLN A 27 -9.16 -19.96 -10.58
CA GLN A 27 -9.46 -19.96 -9.15
C GLN A 27 -9.52 -18.56 -8.61
N ALA A 28 -10.54 -18.29 -7.79
CA ALA A 28 -10.62 -17.04 -7.05
C ALA A 28 -9.41 -16.89 -6.13
N LYS A 29 -8.81 -15.72 -6.14
CA LYS A 29 -7.68 -15.44 -5.27
C LYS A 29 -7.63 -13.96 -4.89
N PRO A 30 -7.16 -13.67 -3.68
CA PRO A 30 -6.88 -12.29 -3.31
C PRO A 30 -5.58 -11.82 -3.95
N ILE A 31 -5.49 -10.54 -4.24
CA ILE A 31 -4.27 -9.88 -4.68
C ILE A 31 -4.22 -8.56 -3.94
N ILE A 32 -3.48 -8.50 -2.83
CA ILE A 32 -3.47 -7.33 -1.98
C ILE A 32 -2.11 -6.66 -2.00
N LYS A 33 -2.12 -5.34 -2.19
CA LYS A 33 -0.93 -4.50 -2.13
C LYS A 33 -1.17 -3.36 -1.17
N PHE A 34 -0.11 -2.92 -0.50
CA PHE A 34 -0.14 -1.70 0.29
C PHE A 34 0.40 -0.56 -0.56
N GLY A 35 -0.36 0.54 -0.65
CA GLY A 35 0.06 1.75 -1.34
C GLY A 35 0.25 2.89 -0.35
N ILE A 36 1.33 3.64 -0.49
CA ILE A 36 1.61 4.80 0.35
C ILE A 36 1.09 6.05 -0.35
N GLU A 37 0.20 6.79 0.31
CA GLU A 37 -0.28 8.08 -0.17
C GLU A 37 0.60 9.23 0.32
N HIS A 38 0.93 9.23 1.62
CA HIS A 38 1.74 10.26 2.25
C HIS A 38 2.64 9.69 3.32
N VAL A 39 3.80 10.31 3.48
CA VAL A 39 4.68 10.08 4.61
C VAL A 39 4.85 11.41 5.31
N TYR A 40 4.55 11.47 6.59
CA TYR A 40 4.69 12.69 7.38
C TYR A 40 5.85 12.57 8.37
N LEU A 41 6.66 13.60 8.43
CA LEU A 41 7.84 13.69 9.29
C LEU A 41 7.63 14.76 10.36
N HIS A 42 6.56 14.61 11.14
CA HIS A 42 6.17 15.62 12.14
C HIS A 42 7.10 15.68 13.33
N ASN A 43 7.66 14.54 13.72
CA ASN A 43 8.51 14.43 14.89
C ASN A 43 9.79 13.70 14.55
N ALA A 44 10.91 14.09 15.16
CA ALA A 44 12.16 13.38 15.03
C ALA A 44 12.00 11.94 15.55
N GLY A 45 12.55 10.99 14.79
CA GLY A 45 12.48 9.58 15.15
C GLY A 45 11.18 8.87 14.75
N GLU A 46 10.30 9.53 14.00
CA GLU A 46 9.00 8.97 13.65
C GLU A 46 8.58 9.35 12.24
N ALA A 47 8.10 8.39 11.47
CA ALA A 47 7.44 8.65 10.19
C ALA A 47 6.02 8.11 10.26
N GLU A 48 5.05 8.94 9.94
CA GLU A 48 3.65 8.53 9.81
C GLU A 48 3.40 8.10 8.37
N ILE A 49 3.00 6.85 8.20
CA ILE A 49 2.75 6.26 6.88
C ILE A 49 1.25 6.20 6.66
N VAL A 50 0.76 7.03 5.77
CA VAL A 50 -0.67 7.06 5.41
C VAL A 50 -0.84 6.35 4.08
N GLY A 51 -1.64 5.32 4.07
CA GLY A 51 -1.81 4.51 2.87
C GLY A 51 -3.09 3.70 2.87
N TYR A 52 -3.09 2.65 2.09
CA TYR A 52 -4.25 1.78 1.93
C TYR A 52 -3.81 0.40 1.47
N PHE A 53 -4.60 -0.61 1.87
CA PHE A 53 -4.51 -1.95 1.29
C PHE A 53 -5.53 -2.06 0.17
N GLU A 54 -5.06 -2.43 -1.01
CA GLU A 54 -5.92 -2.59 -2.19
C GLU A 54 -5.94 -4.05 -2.59
N ASN A 55 -7.14 -4.59 -2.76
CA ASN A 55 -7.35 -5.96 -3.24
C ASN A 55 -7.90 -5.92 -4.66
N THR A 56 -7.05 -6.22 -5.63
CA THR A 56 -7.45 -6.29 -7.04
C THR A 56 -7.88 -7.69 -7.46
N GLY A 57 -7.85 -8.63 -6.53
CA GLY A 57 -8.32 -9.99 -6.77
C GLY A 57 -9.83 -10.11 -6.65
N ASP A 58 -10.31 -11.30 -6.83
CA ASP A 58 -11.75 -11.61 -6.80
C ASP A 58 -12.18 -12.36 -5.53
N GLN A 59 -11.32 -12.40 -4.53
CA GLN A 59 -11.62 -13.00 -3.22
C GLN A 59 -11.07 -12.09 -2.13
N GLY A 60 -11.82 -11.95 -1.02
CA GLY A 60 -11.36 -11.20 0.15
C GLY A 60 -10.31 -11.96 0.94
N ALA A 61 -9.52 -11.23 1.70
CA ALA A 61 -8.50 -11.83 2.56
C ALA A 61 -8.18 -10.93 3.75
N TYR A 62 -7.50 -11.51 4.73
CA TYR A 62 -7.02 -10.82 5.92
C TYR A 62 -5.55 -10.50 5.77
N VAL A 63 -5.20 -9.22 5.90
CA VAL A 63 -3.81 -8.79 5.87
C VAL A 63 -3.15 -9.12 7.20
N LYS A 64 -1.97 -9.73 7.13
CA LYS A 64 -1.18 -10.12 8.31
C LYS A 64 -0.02 -9.17 8.58
N TRP A 65 0.68 -8.77 7.54
CA TRP A 65 1.77 -7.80 7.65
C TRP A 65 2.06 -7.20 6.28
N THR A 66 2.70 -6.04 6.30
CA THR A 66 3.27 -5.46 5.09
C THR A 66 4.71 -5.07 5.37
N GLU A 67 5.56 -5.27 4.37
CA GLU A 67 6.98 -4.92 4.45
C GLU A 67 7.26 -3.87 3.41
N ILE A 68 7.88 -2.78 3.81
CA ILE A 68 8.15 -1.67 2.89
C ILE A 68 9.64 -1.33 2.85
N ASP A 69 10.07 -0.91 1.68
CA ASP A 69 11.31 -0.20 1.46
C ASP A 69 10.94 1.26 1.22
N LEU A 70 11.58 2.17 1.92
CA LEU A 70 11.20 3.57 1.87
C LEU A 70 12.43 4.47 1.81
N THR A 71 12.41 5.44 0.88
CA THR A 71 13.43 6.47 0.77
C THR A 71 12.76 7.83 0.77
N ILE A 72 13.21 8.73 1.63
CA ILE A 72 12.74 10.12 1.71
C ILE A 72 13.78 11.03 1.08
N ILE A 73 13.35 11.84 0.11
CA ILE A 73 14.23 12.69 -0.68
C ILE A 73 13.77 14.14 -0.56
N ALA A 74 14.65 15.01 -0.09
CA ALA A 74 14.38 16.44 -0.01
C ALA A 74 14.21 17.05 -1.40
N ASP A 75 13.65 18.25 -1.46
CA ASP A 75 13.38 18.95 -2.71
C ASP A 75 14.63 19.22 -3.53
N ASN A 76 15.78 19.35 -2.88
CA ASN A 76 17.07 19.51 -3.55
C ASN A 76 17.69 18.20 -4.06
N GLY A 77 16.98 17.08 -3.93
CA GLY A 77 17.46 15.76 -4.35
C GLY A 77 18.28 15.01 -3.32
N GLN A 78 18.54 15.61 -2.16
CA GLN A 78 19.32 14.96 -1.10
C GLN A 78 18.49 13.89 -0.41
N GLN A 79 19.05 12.69 -0.28
CA GLN A 79 18.41 11.62 0.49
C GLN A 79 18.49 11.98 1.97
N MET A 80 17.33 12.05 2.63
CA MET A 80 17.26 12.37 4.05
C MET A 80 17.25 11.13 4.91
N TRP A 81 16.62 10.08 4.44
CA TRP A 81 16.52 8.82 5.18
C TRP A 81 16.08 7.71 4.23
N ALA A 82 16.59 6.51 4.47
CA ALA A 82 16.15 5.32 3.75
C ALA A 82 16.30 4.10 4.62
N ASP A 83 15.38 3.15 4.46
CA ASP A 83 15.47 1.85 5.09
C ASP A 83 14.73 0.82 4.24
N SER A 84 15.11 -0.43 4.38
CA SER A 84 14.56 -1.56 3.64
C SER A 84 14.06 -2.63 4.60
N GLY A 85 13.08 -3.41 4.14
CA GLY A 85 12.58 -4.54 4.93
C GLY A 85 11.88 -4.12 6.20
N ILE A 86 11.25 -2.96 6.21
CA ILE A 86 10.50 -2.48 7.38
C ILE A 86 9.19 -3.25 7.43
N ARG A 87 9.07 -4.17 8.38
CA ARG A 87 7.88 -4.99 8.50
C ARG A 87 6.94 -4.44 9.57
N HIS A 88 5.69 -4.24 9.17
CA HIS A 88 4.65 -3.82 10.07
C HIS A 88 3.56 -4.89 10.13
N TYR A 89 3.28 -5.38 11.32
CA TYR A 89 2.24 -6.37 11.55
C TYR A 89 0.89 -5.68 11.71
N VAL A 90 -0.10 -6.25 11.03
CA VAL A 90 -1.45 -5.71 10.98
C VAL A 90 -2.37 -6.67 11.73
N ASP A 91 -3.31 -6.11 12.47
CA ASP A 91 -4.24 -6.91 13.28
C ASP A 91 -5.43 -7.36 12.42
N ASP A 92 -5.16 -8.32 11.53
CA ASP A 92 -6.17 -9.03 10.74
C ASP A 92 -7.20 -8.13 10.05
N ILE A 93 -6.73 -7.17 9.28
CA ILE A 93 -7.63 -6.31 8.52
C ILE A 93 -8.18 -7.08 7.32
N TYR A 94 -9.50 -7.18 7.25
CA TYR A 94 -10.16 -7.80 6.11
C TYR A 94 -10.30 -6.80 4.96
N VAL A 95 -9.83 -7.19 3.77
CA VAL A 95 -9.96 -6.39 2.56
C VAL A 95 -10.82 -7.16 1.56
N PRO A 96 -12.07 -6.75 1.35
CA PRO A 96 -12.94 -7.42 0.38
C PRO A 96 -12.41 -7.33 -1.03
N ALA A 97 -12.79 -8.28 -1.86
CA ALA A 97 -12.43 -8.30 -3.27
C ALA A 97 -12.81 -6.99 -3.96
N GLY A 98 -11.91 -6.46 -4.79
CA GLY A 98 -12.19 -5.27 -5.59
C GLY A 98 -12.29 -3.98 -4.81
N THR A 99 -11.80 -3.93 -3.57
CA THR A 99 -11.89 -2.74 -2.73
C THR A 99 -10.53 -2.36 -2.16
N TYR A 100 -10.50 -1.25 -1.46
CA TYR A 100 -9.33 -0.87 -0.67
C TYR A 100 -9.77 -0.34 0.69
N VAL A 101 -8.87 -0.50 1.66
CA VAL A 101 -9.09 -0.11 3.05
C VAL A 101 -7.96 0.82 3.47
N ALA A 102 -8.32 2.02 3.93
CA ALA A 102 -7.34 2.99 4.42
C ALA A 102 -6.64 2.45 5.66
N TYR A 103 -5.35 2.71 5.76
CA TYR A 103 -4.56 2.25 6.90
C TYR A 103 -3.38 3.19 7.14
N THR A 104 -3.18 3.54 8.39
CA THR A 104 -2.07 4.41 8.81
C THR A 104 -1.26 3.71 9.89
N PHE A 105 0.06 3.79 9.79
CA PHE A 105 0.94 3.27 10.84
C PHE A 105 2.18 4.14 10.96
N TYR A 106 2.95 3.89 12.01
CA TYR A 106 4.13 4.70 12.35
C TYR A 106 5.38 3.85 12.32
N ILE A 107 6.44 4.40 11.74
CA ILE A 107 7.78 3.81 11.80
C ILE A 107 8.56 4.58 12.84
N GLN A 108 9.14 3.85 13.80
CA GLN A 108 9.99 4.43 14.85
C GLN A 108 11.44 4.09 14.53
N ASN A 109 12.24 5.11 14.28
CA ASN A 109 13.66 4.94 14.03
C ASN A 109 14.39 6.25 14.36
N PRO A 110 15.44 6.20 15.23
CA PRO A 110 16.12 7.43 15.67
C PRO A 110 16.71 8.26 14.54
N ASP A 111 16.98 7.64 13.39
CA ASP A 111 17.60 8.34 12.25
C ASP A 111 16.60 9.09 11.39
N ILE A 112 15.31 8.94 11.64
CA ILE A 112 14.29 9.67 10.90
C ILE A 112 14.29 11.13 11.35
N PRO A 113 14.48 12.09 10.42
CA PRO A 113 14.50 13.51 10.82
C PRO A 113 13.08 14.06 10.95
N GLU A 114 12.93 15.06 11.79
CA GLU A 114 11.80 15.97 11.72
C GLU A 114 12.04 16.91 10.54
N TYR A 115 11.04 17.09 9.68
CA TYR A 115 11.24 17.91 8.49
C TYR A 115 9.90 18.50 8.04
N HIS A 116 9.89 19.81 7.82
CA HIS A 116 8.68 20.55 7.44
C HIS A 116 8.80 21.18 6.05
N GLY A 117 9.90 20.98 5.35
CA GLY A 117 10.08 21.43 3.97
C GLY A 117 9.44 20.47 2.97
N LYS A 118 9.69 20.71 1.70
CA LYS A 118 9.18 19.84 0.63
C LYS A 118 10.06 18.62 0.47
N TYR A 119 9.43 17.48 0.35
CA TYR A 119 10.10 16.20 0.12
C TYR A 119 9.20 15.27 -0.66
N ARG A 120 9.80 14.24 -1.23
CA ARG A 120 9.09 13.15 -1.88
C ARG A 120 9.60 11.83 -1.34
N ASN A 121 8.84 10.78 -1.58
CA ASN A 121 9.24 9.45 -1.16
C ASN A 121 9.27 8.51 -2.36
N ARG A 122 10.16 7.53 -2.31
CA ARG A 122 10.14 6.34 -3.16
C ARG A 122 9.94 5.14 -2.26
N TRP A 123 9.11 4.21 -2.71
CA TRP A 123 8.78 3.09 -1.88
C TRP A 123 8.45 1.86 -2.72
N HIS A 124 8.59 0.73 -2.07
CA HIS A 124 8.14 -0.56 -2.57
C HIS A 124 7.52 -1.31 -1.41
N SER A 125 6.45 -2.05 -1.66
CA SER A 125 5.79 -2.82 -0.61
C SER A 125 5.59 -4.27 -1.03
N ASN A 126 5.58 -5.13 -0.02
CA ASN A 126 5.24 -6.54 -0.17
C ASN A 126 4.31 -6.90 0.99
N THR A 127 3.10 -7.34 0.68
CA THR A 127 2.04 -7.58 1.66
C THR A 127 1.74 -9.05 1.75
N HIS A 128 1.65 -9.55 2.97
CA HIS A 128 1.27 -10.93 3.26
C HIS A 128 -0.18 -10.97 3.76
N TRP A 129 -0.95 -11.85 3.18
CA TRP A 129 -2.35 -12.05 3.55
C TRP A 129 -2.69 -13.53 3.63
N GLU A 130 -3.82 -13.81 4.30
CA GLU A 130 -4.39 -15.15 4.34
C GLU A 130 -5.82 -15.09 3.83
N LYS A 131 -6.20 -16.09 3.06
CA LYS A 131 -7.56 -16.16 2.53
C LYS A 131 -8.57 -16.22 3.66
N ALA A 132 -9.71 -15.55 3.45
CA ALA A 132 -10.83 -15.72 4.35
C ALA A 132 -11.34 -17.16 4.28
N ALA A 133 -11.67 -17.72 5.42
CA ALA A 133 -12.19 -19.09 5.50
C ALA A 133 -13.57 -19.17 4.85
N GLY A 134 -13.82 -20.22 4.15
CA GLY A 134 -15.11 -20.51 3.54
C GLY A 134 -15.14 -20.33 2.05
#